data_28bdd2c294cf0f97077b310a4b17de79
#
_entry.id   28bdd2c294cf0f97077b310a4b17de79
#
_cell.length_a   1.000
_cell.length_b   1.000
_cell.length_c   1.000
_cell.angle_alpha   90.00
_cell.angle_beta   90.00
_cell.angle_gamma   90.00
#
_symmetry.space_group_name_H-M   'P 1'
#
loop_
_entity.id
_entity.type
_entity.pdbx_description
1 polymer ?
#
loop_
_entity_poly.entity_id
_entity_poly.type
_entity_poly.pdbx_seq_one_letter_code
_entity_poly.pdbx_strand_id
1 'polypeptide(L)'
;ALELLQSMYFKTAFIGVPYITVDGIITSNAIDEIHLKKAAIAQSQRSILLMDSSKIHKEPINIKLASLDDFQMVITDSRADSNFLANCMEKKIQVNIVEP
;
A
#
# COMPACT_ATOMS: atom_id res chain seq x y z
N ALA A 1 -10.93 -11.94 15.53
CA ALA A 1 -10.55 -10.85 14.66
C ALA A 1 -9.66 -11.32 13.51
N LEU A 2 -8.39 -11.61 13.76
CA LEU A 2 -7.49 -12.00 12.66
C LEU A 2 -7.91 -13.32 12.00
N GLU A 3 -8.28 -14.31 12.80
CA GLU A 3 -8.71 -15.61 12.29
C GLU A 3 -9.95 -15.48 11.40
N LEU A 4 -10.89 -14.64 11.82
CA LEU A 4 -12.09 -14.40 11.01
C LEU A 4 -11.72 -13.74 9.69
N LEU A 5 -10.86 -12.73 9.73
CA LEU A 5 -10.41 -12.03 8.52
C LEU A 5 -9.72 -13.00 7.55
N GLN A 6 -8.89 -13.91 8.07
CA GLN A 6 -8.19 -14.90 7.26
C GLN A 6 -9.11 -15.92 6.60
N SER A 7 -10.33 -16.07 7.12
CA SER A 7 -11.32 -16.97 6.53
C SER A 7 -12.26 -16.27 5.54
N MET A 8 -12.14 -14.95 5.40
CA MET A 8 -12.99 -14.17 4.49
C MET A 8 -12.29 -13.95 3.15
N TYR A 9 -13.09 -13.76 2.11
CA TYR A 9 -12.59 -13.45 0.78
C TYR A 9 -13.22 -12.15 0.29
N PHE A 10 -12.37 -11.25 -0.19
CA PHE A 10 -12.79 -9.93 -0.66
C PHE A 10 -12.53 -9.77 -2.14
N LYS A 11 -13.39 -9.06 -2.82
CA LYS A 11 -13.15 -8.68 -4.20
C LYS A 11 -12.05 -7.62 -4.27
N THR A 12 -12.17 -6.59 -3.45
CA THR A 12 -11.24 -5.46 -3.43
C THR A 12 -10.99 -5.05 -1.99
N ALA A 13 -9.72 -4.85 -1.65
CA ALA A 13 -9.32 -4.26 -0.38
C ALA A 13 -8.69 -2.89 -0.64
N PHE A 14 -9.09 -1.92 0.17
CA PHE A 14 -8.50 -0.58 0.18
C PHE A 14 -7.61 -0.48 1.41
N ILE A 15 -6.31 -0.28 1.20
CA ILE A 15 -5.32 -0.33 2.26
C ILE A 15 -4.65 1.04 2.40
N GLY A 16 -4.84 1.68 3.56
CA GLY A 16 -4.09 2.88 3.91
C GLY A 16 -2.78 2.49 4.56
N VAL A 17 -1.73 3.26 4.34
CA VAL A 17 -0.41 2.97 4.91
C VAL A 17 0.21 4.22 5.54
N PRO A 18 0.96 4.05 6.63
CA PRO A 18 1.59 5.18 7.30
C PRO A 18 2.92 5.59 6.68
N TYR A 19 3.55 4.71 5.89
CA TYR A 19 4.91 4.96 5.41
C TYR A 19 5.22 4.05 4.23
N ILE A 20 5.75 4.63 3.15
CA ILE A 20 6.20 3.87 1.98
C ILE A 20 7.45 4.53 1.43
N THR A 21 8.39 3.73 0.93
CA THR A 21 9.56 4.28 0.25
C THR A 21 9.28 4.52 -1.22
N VAL A 22 10.14 5.33 -1.84
CA VAL A 22 10.10 5.57 -3.28
C VAL A 22 10.17 4.24 -4.06
N ASP A 23 10.91 3.27 -3.54
CA ASP A 23 11.05 1.94 -4.14
C ASP A 23 9.84 1.03 -3.88
N GLY A 24 8.91 1.46 -3.05
CA GLY A 24 7.70 0.72 -2.79
C GLY A 24 7.73 -0.24 -1.61
N ILE A 25 8.60 -0.01 -0.64
CA ILE A 25 8.61 -0.79 0.61
C ILE A 25 7.68 -0.12 1.60
N ILE A 26 6.65 -0.82 2.03
CA ILE A 26 5.65 -0.32 2.97
C ILE A 26 6.00 -0.82 4.36
N THR A 27 6.07 0.09 5.32
CA THR A 27 6.44 -0.25 6.70
C THR A 27 5.44 0.31 7.71
N SER A 28 5.46 -0.26 8.90
CA SER A 28 4.66 0.20 10.02
C SER A 28 5.34 -0.21 11.33
N ASN A 29 5.03 0.50 12.41
CA ASN A 29 5.49 0.11 13.74
C ASN A 29 4.40 -0.53 14.59
N ALA A 30 3.22 -0.75 14.02
CA ALA A 30 2.06 -1.31 14.71
C ALA A 30 1.86 -2.77 14.30
N ILE A 31 2.34 -3.70 15.11
CA ILE A 31 2.35 -5.14 14.79
C ILE A 31 0.95 -5.67 14.47
N ASP A 32 -0.06 -5.31 15.26
CA ASP A 32 -1.42 -5.79 15.03
C ASP A 32 -1.96 -5.29 13.69
N GLU A 33 -1.67 -4.04 13.34
CA GLU A 33 -2.05 -3.47 12.07
C GLU A 33 -1.36 -4.17 10.90
N ILE A 34 -0.09 -4.53 11.06
CA ILE A 34 0.65 -5.27 10.05
C ILE A 34 -0.04 -6.60 9.75
N HIS A 35 -0.37 -7.36 10.78
CA HIS A 35 -1.04 -8.66 10.62
C HIS A 35 -2.39 -8.53 9.93
N LEU A 36 -3.20 -7.54 10.34
CA LEU A 36 -4.52 -7.34 9.75
C LEU A 36 -4.43 -6.92 8.28
N LYS A 37 -3.53 -6.01 7.95
CA LYS A 37 -3.38 -5.54 6.57
C LYS A 37 -2.79 -6.62 5.66
N LYS A 38 -1.83 -7.39 6.14
CA LYS A 38 -1.30 -8.54 5.37
C LYS A 38 -2.39 -9.55 5.07
N ALA A 39 -3.24 -9.85 6.05
CA ALA A 39 -4.35 -10.78 5.86
C ALA A 39 -5.36 -10.25 4.84
N ALA A 40 -5.70 -8.95 4.93
CA ALA A 40 -6.63 -8.34 3.98
C ALA A 40 -6.10 -8.40 2.55
N ILE A 41 -4.82 -8.11 2.34
CA ILE A 41 -4.18 -8.20 1.04
C ILE A 41 -4.22 -9.64 0.51
N ALA A 42 -3.86 -10.61 1.36
CA ALA A 42 -3.82 -12.02 0.97
C ALA A 42 -5.19 -12.58 0.61
N GLN A 43 -6.25 -12.08 1.26
CA GLN A 43 -7.62 -12.57 1.05
C GLN A 43 -8.39 -11.79 -0.02
N SER A 44 -7.76 -10.85 -0.71
CA SER A 44 -8.41 -10.01 -1.71
C SER A 44 -7.95 -10.37 -3.11
N GLN A 45 -8.88 -10.35 -4.06
CA GLN A 45 -8.56 -10.53 -5.48
C GLN A 45 -7.78 -9.32 -6.00
N ARG A 46 -8.06 -8.15 -5.44
CA ARG A 46 -7.47 -6.89 -5.86
C ARG A 46 -7.20 -6.03 -4.63
N SER A 47 -6.03 -5.41 -4.57
CA SER A 47 -5.67 -4.51 -3.48
C SER A 47 -5.34 -3.13 -4.04
N ILE A 48 -5.88 -2.10 -3.40
CA ILE A 48 -5.70 -0.71 -3.78
C ILE A 48 -5.04 0.03 -2.62
N LEU A 49 -3.90 0.66 -2.91
CA LEU A 49 -3.15 1.43 -1.93
C LEU A 49 -3.69 2.86 -1.89
N LEU A 50 -4.06 3.32 -0.70
CA LEU A 50 -4.52 4.69 -0.47
C LEU A 50 -3.49 5.42 0.36
N MET A 51 -3.01 6.56 -0.13
CA MET A 51 -2.07 7.36 0.64
C MET A 51 -2.00 8.78 0.09
N ASP A 52 -1.67 9.72 0.95
CA ASP A 52 -1.27 11.04 0.49
C ASP A 52 0.26 11.07 0.27
N SER A 53 0.74 12.04 -0.49
CA SER A 53 2.14 12.12 -0.89
C SER A 53 3.11 12.28 0.28
N SER A 54 2.65 12.74 1.44
CA SER A 54 3.50 12.90 2.63
C SER A 54 3.99 11.58 3.19
N LYS A 55 3.39 10.46 2.78
CA LYS A 55 3.79 9.13 3.25
C LYS A 55 4.98 8.55 2.48
N ILE A 56 5.42 9.21 1.40
CA ILE A 56 6.50 8.71 0.55
C ILE A 56 7.84 9.23 1.06
N HIS A 57 8.77 8.31 1.31
CA HIS A 57 10.09 8.61 1.86
C HIS A 57 11.20 7.90 1.09
N LYS A 58 12.45 8.22 1.38
CA LYS A 58 13.59 7.61 0.70
C LYS A 58 14.02 6.29 1.32
N GLU A 59 14.03 6.22 2.65
CA GLU A 59 14.56 5.05 3.38
C GLU A 59 13.46 4.34 4.15
N PRO A 60 13.49 2.99 4.21
CA PRO A 60 12.52 2.27 5.01
C PRO A 60 12.85 2.39 6.51
N ILE A 61 11.80 2.37 7.34
CA ILE A 61 11.95 2.34 8.79
C ILE A 61 10.97 1.30 9.35
N ASN A 62 11.21 0.91 10.61
CA ASN A 62 10.30 -0.01 11.31
C ASN A 62 10.22 -1.39 10.64
N ILE A 63 9.04 -1.98 10.62
CA ILE A 63 8.82 -3.36 10.18
C ILE A 63 8.13 -3.36 8.83
N LYS A 64 8.59 -4.20 7.91
CA LYS A 64 7.97 -4.31 6.60
C LYS A 64 6.56 -4.87 6.72
N LEU A 65 5.60 -4.14 6.16
CA LEU A 65 4.20 -4.54 6.08
C LEU A 65 3.91 -5.24 4.74
N ALA A 66 4.33 -4.61 3.64
CA ALA A 66 4.02 -5.07 2.30
C ALA A 66 4.96 -4.41 1.30
N SER A 67 4.76 -4.72 0.04
CA SER A 67 5.49 -4.13 -1.07
C SER A 67 4.49 -3.53 -2.07
N LEU A 68 4.94 -2.54 -2.82
CA LEU A 68 4.13 -1.96 -3.90
C LEU A 68 3.65 -3.05 -4.89
N ASP A 69 4.43 -4.11 -5.04
CA ASP A 69 4.08 -5.24 -5.93
C ASP A 69 2.82 -5.99 -5.49
N ASP A 70 2.38 -5.81 -4.26
CA ASP A 70 1.18 -6.46 -3.74
C ASP A 70 -0.10 -5.74 -4.17
N PHE A 71 0.02 -4.61 -4.84
CA PHE A 71 -1.11 -3.75 -5.20
C PHE A 71 -1.29 -3.63 -6.70
N GLN A 72 -2.53 -3.53 -7.13
CA GLN A 72 -2.89 -3.35 -8.54
C GLN A 72 -3.14 -1.89 -8.88
N MET A 73 -3.42 -1.07 -7.88
CA MET A 73 -3.69 0.35 -8.07
C MET A 73 -3.19 1.14 -6.87
N VAL A 74 -2.77 2.37 -7.13
CA VAL A 74 -2.41 3.36 -6.11
C VAL A 74 -3.28 4.59 -6.33
N ILE A 75 -3.87 5.08 -5.25
CA ILE A 75 -4.59 6.36 -5.24
C ILE A 75 -3.81 7.31 -4.35
N THR A 76 -3.35 8.41 -4.92
CA THR A 76 -2.56 9.41 -4.21
C THR A 76 -2.86 10.81 -4.77
N ASP A 77 -2.08 11.81 -4.37
CA ASP A 77 -2.28 13.18 -4.83
C ASP A 77 -1.18 13.64 -5.78
N SER A 78 -1.35 14.83 -6.36
CA SER A 78 -0.46 15.36 -7.39
C SER A 78 0.94 15.73 -6.89
N ARG A 79 1.17 15.74 -5.57
CA ARG A 79 2.48 16.05 -4.99
C ARG A 79 3.34 14.79 -4.82
N ALA A 80 2.87 13.63 -5.25
CA ALA A 80 3.61 12.40 -5.12
C ALA A 80 4.96 12.50 -5.85
N ASP A 81 5.99 11.93 -5.23
CA ASP A 81 7.35 11.94 -5.77
C ASP A 81 7.37 11.34 -7.17
N SER A 82 8.05 12.00 -8.11
CA SER A 82 8.08 11.57 -9.50
C SER A 82 8.78 10.22 -9.68
N ASN A 83 9.76 9.91 -8.87
CA ASN A 83 10.43 8.60 -8.92
C ASN A 83 9.50 7.49 -8.43
N PHE A 84 8.70 7.78 -7.40
CA PHE A 84 7.68 6.85 -6.93
C PHE A 84 6.67 6.55 -8.06
N LEU A 85 6.17 7.58 -8.71
CA LEU A 85 5.21 7.42 -9.81
C LEU A 85 5.82 6.67 -10.99
N ALA A 86 7.10 6.92 -11.29
CA ALA A 86 7.82 6.19 -12.33
C ALA A 86 7.94 4.70 -11.99
N ASN A 87 8.20 4.38 -10.73
CA ASN A 87 8.27 2.99 -10.28
C ASN A 87 6.92 2.28 -10.39
N CYS A 88 5.82 2.98 -10.09
CA CYS A 88 4.48 2.44 -10.32
C CYS A 88 4.25 2.09 -11.79
N MET A 89 4.63 3.00 -12.68
CA MET A 89 4.48 2.82 -14.13
C MET A 89 5.28 1.63 -14.62
N GLU A 90 6.53 1.51 -14.17
CA GLU A 90 7.41 0.41 -14.56
C GLU A 90 6.84 -0.94 -14.11
N LYS A 91 6.20 -0.98 -12.95
CA LYS A 91 5.55 -2.17 -12.41
C LYS A 91 4.16 -2.41 -13.00
N LYS A 92 3.70 -1.54 -13.88
CA LYS A 92 2.37 -1.60 -14.52
C LYS A 92 1.24 -1.50 -13.50
N ILE A 93 1.46 -0.72 -12.45
CA ILE A 93 0.46 -0.44 -11.44
C ILE A 93 -0.29 0.83 -11.85
N GLN A 94 -1.61 0.75 -11.87
CA GLN A 94 -2.45 1.89 -12.21
C GLN A 94 -2.36 2.95 -11.10
N VAL A 95 -2.19 4.21 -11.48
CA VAL A 95 -2.15 5.32 -10.53
C VAL A 95 -3.29 6.28 -10.81
N ASN A 96 -4.08 6.56 -9.79
CA ASN A 96 -5.12 7.58 -9.83
C ASN A 96 -4.69 8.75 -8.96
N ILE A 97 -4.63 9.93 -9.55
CA ILE A 97 -4.28 11.16 -8.85
C ILE A 97 -5.56 11.88 -8.49
N VAL A 98 -5.73 12.15 -7.19
CA VAL A 98 -6.88 12.93 -6.71
C VAL A 98 -6.36 14.24 -6.15
N GLU A 99 -7.10 15.30 -6.41
CA GLU A 99 -6.76 16.62 -5.90
C GLU A 99 -7.56 16.90 -4.62
N PRO A 100 -6.93 17.50 -3.60
CA PRO A 100 -7.60 17.82 -2.37
C PRO A 100 -8.63 18.94 -2.55
#